data_0a2470555f75a1f3cb0c927fbb50408b
#
_entry.id   0a2470555f75a1f3cb0c927fbb50408b
#
_cell.length_a   1.000
_cell.length_b   1.000
_cell.length_c   1.000
_cell.angle_alpha   90.00
_cell.angle_beta   90.00
_cell.angle_gamma   90.00
#
_symmetry.space_group_name_H-M   'P 1'
#
loop_
_entity.id
_entity.type
_entity.pdbx_description
1 polymer ?
#
loop_
_entity_poly.entity_id
_entity_poly.type
_entity_poly.pdbx_seq_one_letter_code
_entity_poly.pdbx_strand_id
1 'polypeptide(L)'
;MSSLKQKSNKTSSATTHGAEPRGVGAERQVVFLGKVSASADAKHNSPSHPRGKPSGDSKSIFNKETKPKIAKTKSIQGPLEAKVYSQKGISVGTISLRPEAFGLRWNSDLVHQVSVSMASTNRRGTAHAKDRSEVSGGGKKPWKQKGTGRARHGSIRSPLWVGGGVAHGPRKEKNYDRKVNKKVKAKALLTILSRKFKDGEIIFIDSLNFSEPKTKDAKTTIDSWKKIEGMERILGKKTNAMVITLPSREGNTFMSFKNIGNIAIDEIRNINPLTLLQYKSLAIINPDISLPFIYSKAGIEAELIKDTEKKKTTTNTKRKK
;
A
#
# COMPACT_ATOMS: atom_id res chain seq x y z
N MET A 1 -6.28 6.86 -70.93
CA MET A 1 -5.37 5.83 -71.45
C MET A 1 -4.77 5.16 -70.25
N SER A 2 -5.35 4.03 -69.87
CA SER A 2 -4.89 2.65 -69.93
C SER A 2 -3.70 2.42 -69.02
N SER A 3 -3.64 1.43 -68.12
CA SER A 3 -4.11 0.08 -68.16
C SER A 3 -3.99 -0.60 -66.81
N LEU A 4 -4.98 -1.39 -66.49
CA LEU A 4 -5.04 -2.44 -65.45
C LEU A 4 -3.99 -3.52 -65.68
N LYS A 5 -3.43 -4.11 -64.58
CA LYS A 5 -3.07 -5.53 -64.55
C LYS A 5 -3.26 -6.11 -63.16
N GLN A 6 -4.28 -6.96 -63.03
CA GLN A 6 -4.44 -8.05 -62.05
C GLN A 6 -3.49 -9.18 -62.36
N LYS A 7 -3.08 -9.93 -61.28
CA LYS A 7 -2.81 -11.38 -61.29
C LYS A 7 -2.63 -11.80 -59.84
N SER A 8 -3.51 -12.51 -59.23
CA SER A 8 -3.92 -13.93 -59.23
C SER A 8 -3.09 -14.81 -58.32
N ASN A 9 -3.77 -15.31 -57.29
CA ASN A 9 -3.69 -16.57 -56.54
C ASN A 9 -2.53 -17.55 -56.83
N LYS A 10 -1.92 -18.05 -55.75
CA LYS A 10 -1.59 -19.45 -55.64
C LYS A 10 -1.64 -19.96 -54.20
N THR A 11 -2.52 -20.90 -53.98
CA THR A 11 -2.66 -21.85 -52.89
C THR A 11 -1.59 -22.93 -52.98
N SER A 12 -1.01 -23.36 -51.86
CA SER A 12 -0.48 -24.72 -51.65
C SER A 12 -0.23 -24.91 -50.15
N SER A 13 -0.96 -25.70 -49.51
CA SER A 13 -0.86 -27.13 -49.16
C SER A 13 -0.07 -27.38 -47.87
N ALA A 14 -0.81 -28.02 -46.97
CA ALA A 14 -0.43 -28.56 -45.69
C ALA A 14 0.78 -29.48 -45.69
N THR A 15 1.58 -29.45 -44.64
CA THR A 15 2.39 -30.59 -44.22
C THR A 15 2.38 -30.68 -42.69
N THR A 16 1.73 -31.72 -42.22
CA THR A 16 1.74 -32.24 -40.87
C THR A 16 3.13 -32.85 -40.60
N HIS A 17 3.76 -32.42 -39.53
CA HIS A 17 4.81 -33.22 -38.88
C HIS A 17 4.59 -33.24 -37.39
N GLY A 18 4.29 -34.45 -36.92
CA GLY A 18 4.22 -34.80 -35.52
C GLY A 18 5.59 -34.66 -34.85
N ALA A 19 5.60 -34.19 -33.63
CA ALA A 19 6.71 -34.30 -32.73
C ALA A 19 6.19 -34.81 -31.38
N GLU A 20 6.79 -35.91 -30.98
CA GLU A 20 6.60 -36.66 -29.74
C GLU A 20 6.90 -35.84 -28.48
N PRO A 21 6.28 -36.16 -27.33
CA PRO A 21 6.59 -35.55 -26.06
C PRO A 21 7.81 -36.22 -25.42
N ARG A 22 8.87 -35.48 -25.19
CA ARG A 22 9.98 -35.87 -24.30
C ARG A 22 9.55 -35.67 -22.85
N GLY A 23 9.31 -36.77 -22.14
CA GLY A 23 9.23 -36.80 -20.71
C GLY A 23 10.59 -36.54 -20.07
N VAL A 24 10.64 -35.67 -19.07
CA VAL A 24 11.65 -35.67 -18.02
C VAL A 24 10.91 -35.57 -16.70
N GLY A 25 10.87 -36.69 -16.00
CA GLY A 25 10.40 -36.81 -14.64
C GLY A 25 11.34 -36.07 -13.68
N ALA A 26 10.82 -35.20 -12.87
CA ALA A 26 11.44 -34.77 -11.63
C ALA A 26 10.59 -35.27 -10.47
N GLU A 27 11.01 -36.39 -9.90
CA GLU A 27 10.49 -36.95 -8.66
C GLU A 27 10.68 -35.95 -7.53
N ARG A 28 9.56 -35.41 -7.02
CA ARG A 28 9.56 -34.73 -5.71
C ARG A 28 9.39 -35.81 -4.64
N GLN A 29 10.44 -36.09 -3.92
CA GLN A 29 10.38 -36.86 -2.69
C GLN A 29 9.44 -36.18 -1.69
N VAL A 30 8.34 -36.87 -1.42
CA VAL A 30 7.44 -36.54 -0.32
C VAL A 30 8.00 -37.21 0.93
N VAL A 31 8.55 -36.43 1.83
CA VAL A 31 8.99 -36.89 3.15
C VAL A 31 7.73 -37.17 3.99
N PHE A 32 7.44 -38.45 4.18
CA PHE A 32 6.44 -38.92 5.15
C PHE A 32 6.95 -38.71 6.56
N LEU A 33 6.42 -37.75 7.28
CA LEU A 33 6.58 -37.63 8.73
C LEU A 33 5.56 -38.53 9.43
N GLY A 34 6.07 -39.27 10.38
CA GLY A 34 5.58 -40.44 11.06
C GLY A 34 4.15 -40.40 11.60
N LYS A 35 3.54 -41.56 11.56
CA LYS A 35 2.35 -41.96 12.30
C LYS A 35 2.52 -41.77 13.78
N VAL A 36 1.72 -40.90 14.40
CA VAL A 36 1.50 -40.92 15.85
C VAL A 36 0.29 -41.79 16.12
N SER A 37 0.53 -42.89 16.83
CA SER A 37 -0.47 -43.84 17.28
C SER A 37 -1.47 -43.17 18.23
N ALA A 38 -2.76 -43.29 17.93
CA ALA A 38 -3.85 -42.94 18.82
C ALA A 38 -3.98 -44.05 19.90
N SER A 39 -3.76 -43.70 21.14
CA SER A 39 -4.23 -44.47 22.30
C SER A 39 -5.59 -43.91 22.71
N ALA A 40 -6.60 -44.76 22.63
CA ALA A 40 -7.92 -44.57 23.21
C ALA A 40 -7.84 -44.66 24.73
N ASP A 41 -8.79 -44.00 25.39
CA ASP A 41 -9.20 -44.00 26.78
C ASP A 41 -8.88 -42.77 27.61
N ALA A 42 -9.78 -41.82 27.57
CA ALA A 42 -9.99 -40.88 28.67
C ALA A 42 -11.50 -40.62 28.85
N LYS A 43 -12.02 -41.22 29.92
CA LYS A 43 -13.38 -41.12 30.41
C LYS A 43 -13.75 -39.66 30.66
N HIS A 44 -14.89 -39.24 30.11
CA HIS A 44 -15.55 -37.96 30.36
C HIS A 44 -15.99 -37.90 31.84
N ASN A 45 -15.30 -37.13 32.65
CA ASN A 45 -15.74 -36.73 33.97
C ASN A 45 -15.95 -35.21 33.99
N SER A 46 -17.19 -34.78 33.83
CA SER A 46 -17.61 -33.41 34.00
C SER A 46 -17.86 -33.14 35.49
N PRO A 47 -17.20 -32.15 36.12
CA PRO A 47 -17.53 -31.76 37.47
C PRO A 47 -18.78 -30.89 37.47
N SER A 48 -19.82 -31.36 38.21
CA SER A 48 -21.03 -30.61 38.57
C SER A 48 -20.66 -29.38 39.43
N HIS A 49 -21.05 -28.20 38.96
CA HIS A 49 -20.96 -26.96 39.74
C HIS A 49 -22.07 -26.92 40.84
N PRO A 50 -21.71 -26.69 42.10
CA PRO A 50 -22.69 -26.38 43.13
C PRO A 50 -23.14 -24.91 43.00
N ARG A 51 -24.44 -24.66 42.89
CA ARG A 51 -25.07 -23.34 42.99
C ARG A 51 -24.93 -22.84 44.45
N GLY A 52 -23.91 -22.02 44.71
CA GLY A 52 -23.83 -21.22 45.93
C GLY A 52 -24.53 -19.87 45.71
N LYS A 53 -25.43 -19.51 46.63
CA LYS A 53 -26.09 -18.19 46.70
C LYS A 53 -25.06 -17.09 46.98
N PRO A 54 -25.16 -15.88 46.42
CA PRO A 54 -24.28 -14.77 46.76
C PRO A 54 -24.66 -14.20 48.11
N SER A 55 -23.80 -14.36 49.14
CA SER A 55 -23.80 -13.55 50.35
C SER A 55 -23.08 -12.22 50.04
N GLY A 56 -23.67 -11.11 50.52
CA GLY A 56 -23.25 -9.75 50.27
C GLY A 56 -21.86 -9.39 50.81
N ASP A 57 -21.45 -8.18 50.43
CA ASP A 57 -20.29 -7.42 50.87
C ASP A 57 -18.96 -7.77 50.23
N SER A 58 -18.79 -7.38 48.97
CA SER A 58 -17.46 -7.07 48.43
C SER A 58 -17.36 -5.59 48.06
N LYS A 59 -16.80 -4.80 48.97
CA LYS A 59 -16.31 -3.46 48.70
C LYS A 59 -15.34 -3.54 47.50
N SER A 60 -15.75 -2.96 46.38
CA SER A 60 -14.91 -2.86 45.18
C SER A 60 -13.68 -2.02 45.47
N ILE A 61 -12.55 -2.68 45.68
CA ILE A 61 -11.24 -2.06 45.60
C ILE A 61 -10.97 -1.79 44.13
N PHE A 62 -11.53 -0.71 43.62
CA PHE A 62 -11.10 -0.15 42.34
C PHE A 62 -9.68 0.43 42.58
N ASN A 63 -8.66 -0.39 42.33
CA ASN A 63 -7.31 0.09 42.13
C ASN A 63 -7.37 1.10 40.97
N LYS A 64 -7.22 2.38 41.28
CA LYS A 64 -6.90 3.41 40.31
C LYS A 64 -5.57 3.03 39.67
N GLU A 65 -5.62 2.23 38.61
CA GLU A 65 -4.47 2.07 37.72
C GLU A 65 -4.10 3.46 37.24
N THR A 66 -3.04 3.99 37.79
CA THR A 66 -2.37 5.20 37.31
C THR A 66 -1.92 4.89 35.87
N LYS A 67 -2.69 5.40 34.90
CA LYS A 67 -2.29 5.35 33.49
C LYS A 67 -0.84 5.82 33.40
N PRO A 68 0.07 5.02 32.80
CA PRO A 68 1.46 5.41 32.70
C PRO A 68 1.51 6.77 31.99
N LYS A 69 2.07 7.78 32.64
CA LYS A 69 2.36 9.08 32.02
C LYS A 69 3.29 8.80 30.86
N ILE A 70 2.74 8.81 29.63
CA ILE A 70 3.53 8.71 28.40
C ILE A 70 4.50 9.89 28.44
N ALA A 71 5.75 9.60 28.74
CA ALA A 71 6.81 10.60 28.72
C ALA A 71 6.78 11.28 27.36
N LYS A 72 6.57 12.60 27.35
CA LYS A 72 6.69 13.43 26.15
C LYS A 72 8.14 13.32 25.69
N THR A 73 8.43 12.35 24.85
CA THR A 73 9.76 12.16 24.26
C THR A 73 10.08 13.39 23.40
N LYS A 74 11.17 14.06 23.75
CA LYS A 74 11.71 15.23 23.06
C LYS A 74 11.81 14.93 21.56
N SER A 75 11.09 15.69 20.73
CA SER A 75 11.37 15.80 19.30
C SER A 75 12.81 16.27 19.12
N ILE A 76 13.48 15.85 18.09
CA ILE A 76 14.82 16.34 17.75
C ILE A 76 14.68 17.84 17.50
N GLN A 77 15.14 18.65 18.46
CA GLN A 77 15.10 20.12 18.39
C GLN A 77 16.43 20.59 17.82
N GLY A 78 16.57 20.56 16.50
CA GLY A 78 17.69 21.15 15.79
C GLY A 78 17.31 21.39 14.33
N PRO A 79 17.91 22.36 13.64
CA PRO A 79 17.73 22.51 12.22
C PRO A 79 18.19 21.21 11.55
N LEU A 80 17.28 20.58 10.80
CA LEU A 80 17.59 19.42 9.98
C LEU A 80 18.05 19.94 8.62
N GLU A 81 19.28 19.65 8.24
CA GLU A 81 19.84 20.04 6.95
C GLU A 81 19.91 18.87 6.00
N ALA A 82 19.65 19.11 4.73
CA ALA A 82 19.73 18.12 3.67
C ALA A 82 20.49 18.68 2.47
N LYS A 83 21.33 17.85 1.85
CA LYS A 83 22.05 18.20 0.62
C LYS A 83 21.09 18.20 -0.57
N VAL A 84 21.18 19.20 -1.42
CA VAL A 84 20.45 19.29 -2.69
C VAL A 84 21.41 18.96 -3.82
N TYR A 85 20.96 18.11 -4.75
CA TYR A 85 21.75 17.63 -5.88
C TYR A 85 21.18 18.16 -7.20
N SER A 86 22.04 18.34 -8.17
CA SER A 86 21.64 18.61 -9.55
C SER A 86 21.15 17.35 -10.29
N GLN A 87 20.56 17.50 -11.46
CA GLN A 87 20.20 16.39 -12.35
C GLN A 87 21.37 15.44 -12.63
N LYS A 88 22.62 15.94 -12.61
CA LYS A 88 23.85 15.17 -12.82
C LYS A 88 24.40 14.49 -11.56
N GLY A 89 23.71 14.60 -10.41
CA GLY A 89 24.13 14.02 -9.13
C GLY A 89 25.23 14.79 -8.39
N ILE A 90 25.50 16.04 -8.78
CA ILE A 90 26.48 16.91 -8.14
C ILE A 90 25.76 17.71 -7.05
N SER A 91 26.36 17.84 -5.86
CA SER A 91 25.79 18.66 -4.78
C SER A 91 25.82 20.15 -5.17
N VAL A 92 24.67 20.81 -5.10
CA VAL A 92 24.48 22.23 -5.43
C VAL A 92 24.42 23.08 -4.18
N GLY A 93 23.83 22.56 -3.10
CA GLY A 93 23.61 23.33 -1.88
C GLY A 93 23.02 22.50 -0.76
N THR A 94 22.58 23.19 0.29
CA THR A 94 21.88 22.59 1.43
C THR A 94 20.56 23.31 1.66
N ILE A 95 19.54 22.55 2.08
CA ILE A 95 18.22 23.09 2.43
C ILE A 95 17.91 22.76 3.89
N SER A 96 17.30 23.71 4.59
CA SER A 96 16.84 23.50 5.96
C SER A 96 15.43 22.90 5.96
N LEU A 97 15.27 21.80 6.71
CA LEU A 97 14.00 21.09 6.83
C LEU A 97 13.35 21.37 8.19
N ARG A 98 12.02 21.46 8.20
CA ARG A 98 11.27 21.67 9.43
C ARG A 98 11.22 20.40 10.28
N PRO A 99 11.62 20.44 11.56
CA PRO A 99 11.61 19.29 12.45
C PRO A 99 10.20 18.75 12.70
N GLU A 100 9.17 19.59 12.57
CA GLU A 100 7.75 19.19 12.69
C GLU A 100 7.30 18.20 11.60
N ALA A 101 7.94 18.24 10.42
CA ALA A 101 7.64 17.35 9.31
C ALA A 101 8.63 16.17 9.19
N PHE A 102 9.91 16.41 9.45
CA PHE A 102 10.98 15.43 9.25
C PHE A 102 11.66 14.95 10.55
N GLY A 103 11.29 15.49 11.72
CA GLY A 103 11.83 15.13 13.02
C GLY A 103 10.90 14.30 13.90
N LEU A 104 9.81 13.73 13.37
CA LEU A 104 8.83 12.99 14.14
C LEU A 104 9.37 11.64 14.61
N ARG A 105 8.99 11.26 15.84
CA ARG A 105 9.26 9.92 16.36
C ARG A 105 8.49 8.87 15.58
N TRP A 106 9.15 7.74 15.28
CA TRP A 106 8.51 6.58 14.67
C TRP A 106 7.38 6.00 15.53
N ASN A 107 6.24 5.71 14.91
CA ASN A 107 5.11 5.04 15.53
C ASN A 107 4.62 3.93 14.57
N SER A 108 4.99 2.68 14.90
CA SER A 108 4.67 1.48 14.12
C SER A 108 3.17 1.26 13.97
N ASP A 109 2.42 1.42 15.06
CA ASP A 109 1.00 1.08 15.12
C ASP A 109 0.18 2.03 14.25
N LEU A 110 0.50 3.33 14.31
CA LEU A 110 -0.10 4.35 13.44
C LEU A 110 0.15 4.03 11.96
N VAL A 111 1.38 3.74 11.61
CA VAL A 111 1.78 3.43 10.22
C VAL A 111 1.12 2.15 9.75
N HIS A 112 1.13 1.09 10.57
CA HIS A 112 0.47 -0.18 10.27
C HIS A 112 -1.04 -0.01 10.06
N GLN A 113 -1.74 0.66 10.97
CA GLN A 113 -3.17 0.92 10.85
C GLN A 113 -3.52 1.62 9.53
N VAL A 114 -2.76 2.66 9.17
CA VAL A 114 -3.01 3.42 7.94
C VAL A 114 -2.69 2.60 6.69
N SER A 115 -1.56 1.88 6.68
CA SER A 115 -1.14 1.05 5.53
C SER A 115 -2.13 -0.07 5.24
N VAL A 116 -2.58 -0.79 6.27
CA VAL A 116 -3.58 -1.86 6.15
C VAL A 116 -4.92 -1.30 5.67
N SER A 117 -5.34 -0.14 6.19
CA SER A 117 -6.60 0.49 5.75
C SER A 117 -6.53 0.90 4.28
N MET A 118 -5.42 1.49 3.83
CA MET A 118 -5.23 1.87 2.43
C MET A 118 -5.12 0.65 1.51
N ALA A 119 -4.43 -0.41 1.92
CA ALA A 119 -4.36 -1.66 1.17
C ALA A 119 -5.74 -2.33 1.05
N SER A 120 -6.55 -2.25 2.11
CA SER A 120 -7.92 -2.74 2.11
C SER A 120 -8.80 -1.97 1.11
N THR A 121 -8.69 -0.63 1.06
CA THR A 121 -9.43 0.22 0.12
C THR A 121 -9.04 -0.07 -1.35
N ASN A 122 -7.77 -0.40 -1.61
CA ASN A 122 -7.32 -0.74 -2.96
C ASN A 122 -7.79 -2.14 -3.42
N ARG A 123 -8.32 -2.96 -2.50
CA ARG A 123 -8.79 -4.30 -2.82
C ARG A 123 -10.12 -4.24 -3.56
N ARG A 124 -10.16 -4.81 -4.76
CA ARG A 124 -11.40 -4.96 -5.53
C ARG A 124 -12.21 -6.17 -5.04
N GLY A 125 -13.51 -5.99 -4.84
CA GLY A 125 -14.44 -7.06 -4.45
C GLY A 125 -14.94 -7.86 -5.66
N THR A 126 -14.06 -8.52 -6.41
CA THR A 126 -14.44 -9.28 -7.63
C THR A 126 -14.85 -10.71 -7.35
N ALA A 127 -14.39 -11.29 -6.23
CA ALA A 127 -14.72 -12.66 -5.88
C ALA A 127 -16.19 -12.80 -5.47
N HIS A 128 -16.91 -13.73 -6.06
CA HIS A 128 -18.30 -14.04 -5.77
C HIS A 128 -18.57 -15.53 -5.86
N ALA A 129 -19.26 -16.08 -4.87
CA ALA A 129 -19.74 -17.44 -4.88
C ALA A 129 -21.28 -17.43 -4.86
N LYS A 130 -21.90 -18.23 -5.71
CA LYS A 130 -23.36 -18.34 -5.78
C LYS A 130 -23.92 -18.88 -4.46
N ASP A 131 -24.90 -18.21 -3.91
CA ASP A 131 -25.64 -18.69 -2.76
C ASP A 131 -26.82 -19.59 -3.19
N ARG A 132 -27.58 -20.05 -2.20
CA ARG A 132 -28.73 -20.88 -2.41
C ARG A 132 -29.78 -20.29 -3.40
N SER A 133 -29.92 -18.95 -3.40
CA SER A 133 -30.89 -18.27 -4.26
C SER A 133 -30.41 -18.17 -5.72
N GLU A 134 -29.10 -18.07 -5.92
CA GLU A 134 -28.48 -17.83 -7.21
C GLU A 134 -28.16 -19.11 -7.99
N VAL A 135 -28.12 -20.27 -7.31
CA VAL A 135 -27.90 -21.56 -7.97
C VAL A 135 -29.14 -21.95 -8.76
N SER A 136 -28.95 -22.41 -10.01
CA SER A 136 -30.05 -22.92 -10.88
C SER A 136 -30.66 -24.20 -10.34
N GLY A 137 -31.96 -24.44 -10.59
CA GLY A 137 -32.67 -25.66 -10.19
C GLY A 137 -33.45 -25.54 -8.88
N GLY A 138 -33.90 -26.67 -8.33
CA GLY A 138 -34.39 -26.84 -6.97
C GLY A 138 -35.79 -26.27 -6.62
N GLY A 139 -36.69 -26.04 -7.55
CA GLY A 139 -38.06 -25.60 -7.29
C GLY A 139 -38.92 -26.66 -6.59
N LYS A 140 -38.70 -27.95 -6.93
CA LYS A 140 -39.45 -29.08 -6.37
C LYS A 140 -38.82 -29.56 -5.07
N LYS A 141 -39.66 -29.84 -4.05
CA LYS A 141 -39.23 -30.46 -2.80
C LYS A 141 -38.74 -31.89 -3.07
N PRO A 142 -37.57 -32.34 -2.57
CA PRO A 142 -37.00 -33.67 -2.89
C PRO A 142 -37.90 -34.83 -2.51
N TRP A 143 -38.58 -34.77 -1.34
CA TRP A 143 -39.50 -35.76 -0.83
C TRP A 143 -40.53 -35.18 0.14
N LYS A 144 -41.52 -35.96 0.51
CA LYS A 144 -42.57 -35.58 1.45
C LYS A 144 -41.99 -35.23 2.83
N GLN A 145 -42.67 -34.33 3.57
CA GLN A 145 -42.22 -33.83 4.87
C GLN A 145 -42.10 -34.90 5.95
N LYS A 146 -43.00 -35.91 5.91
CA LYS A 146 -43.10 -37.04 6.87
C LYS A 146 -43.32 -38.35 6.12
N GLY A 147 -43.07 -39.48 6.76
CA GLY A 147 -43.36 -40.83 6.23
C GLY A 147 -42.28 -41.40 5.31
N THR A 148 -41.07 -40.81 5.19
CA THR A 148 -39.98 -41.31 4.37
C THR A 148 -38.78 -41.87 5.13
N GLY A 149 -38.76 -41.73 6.45
CA GLY A 149 -37.61 -42.11 7.30
C GLY A 149 -36.31 -41.30 7.05
N ARG A 150 -36.32 -40.36 6.10
CA ARG A 150 -35.16 -39.52 5.71
C ARG A 150 -35.16 -38.18 6.44
N ALA A 151 -33.98 -37.54 6.52
CA ALA A 151 -33.84 -36.17 6.99
C ALA A 151 -34.73 -35.19 6.19
N ARG A 152 -35.28 -34.19 6.86
CA ARG A 152 -36.18 -33.23 6.20
C ARG A 152 -35.39 -32.22 5.39
N HIS A 153 -35.65 -32.14 4.09
CA HIS A 153 -35.04 -31.18 3.17
C HIS A 153 -36.09 -30.38 2.41
N GLY A 154 -35.89 -29.08 2.29
CA GLY A 154 -36.78 -28.22 1.51
C GLY A 154 -36.34 -28.03 0.06
N SER A 155 -35.04 -28.11 -0.20
CA SER A 155 -34.48 -27.88 -1.54
C SER A 155 -33.12 -28.55 -1.70
N ILE A 156 -32.82 -29.02 -2.90
CA ILE A 156 -31.51 -29.57 -3.29
C ILE A 156 -30.45 -28.49 -3.45
N ARG A 157 -30.82 -27.20 -3.50
CA ARG A 157 -29.88 -26.07 -3.54
C ARG A 157 -29.26 -25.73 -2.19
N SER A 158 -29.67 -26.44 -1.11
CA SER A 158 -29.11 -26.23 0.20
C SER A 158 -27.60 -26.47 0.23
N PRO A 159 -26.81 -25.70 1.01
CA PRO A 159 -25.35 -25.92 1.13
C PRO A 159 -24.94 -27.32 1.57
N LEU A 160 -25.86 -28.09 2.15
CA LEU A 160 -25.64 -29.48 2.56
C LEU A 160 -25.58 -30.46 1.36
N TRP A 161 -26.04 -30.03 0.21
CA TRP A 161 -26.09 -30.86 -0.99
C TRP A 161 -24.91 -30.57 -1.91
N VAL A 162 -24.38 -31.61 -2.54
CA VAL A 162 -23.37 -31.45 -3.61
C VAL A 162 -23.99 -30.64 -4.73
N GLY A 163 -23.32 -29.57 -5.18
CA GLY A 163 -23.87 -28.64 -6.17
C GLY A 163 -24.86 -27.59 -5.59
N GLY A 164 -25.11 -27.59 -4.28
CA GLY A 164 -25.85 -26.52 -3.63
C GLY A 164 -25.06 -25.21 -3.49
N GLY A 165 -25.77 -24.14 -3.07
CA GLY A 165 -25.18 -22.83 -2.90
C GLY A 165 -24.24 -22.75 -1.68
N VAL A 166 -23.30 -21.81 -1.70
CA VAL A 166 -22.34 -21.60 -0.60
C VAL A 166 -22.97 -20.72 0.47
N ALA A 167 -22.84 -21.11 1.77
CA ALA A 167 -23.43 -20.35 2.87
C ALA A 167 -22.60 -19.10 3.22
N HIS A 168 -21.27 -19.22 3.29
CA HIS A 168 -20.34 -18.16 3.74
C HIS A 168 -19.24 -17.84 2.72
N GLY A 169 -19.57 -17.91 1.44
CA GLY A 169 -18.63 -17.63 0.36
C GLY A 169 -18.33 -16.13 0.20
N PRO A 170 -17.34 -15.79 -0.63
CA PRO A 170 -17.08 -14.42 -0.98
C PRO A 170 -18.27 -13.80 -1.71
N ARG A 171 -18.53 -12.51 -1.47
CA ARG A 171 -19.62 -11.75 -2.12
C ARG A 171 -19.03 -10.53 -2.83
N LYS A 172 -19.45 -10.28 -4.07
CA LYS A 172 -19.09 -9.09 -4.86
C LYS A 172 -19.51 -7.76 -4.21
N GLU A 173 -20.56 -7.82 -3.39
CA GLU A 173 -21.14 -6.68 -2.68
C GLU A 173 -20.33 -6.27 -1.45
N LYS A 174 -19.36 -7.10 -1.03
CA LYS A 174 -18.55 -6.82 0.14
C LYS A 174 -17.64 -5.61 -0.09
N ASN A 175 -17.91 -4.54 0.64
CA ASN A 175 -17.07 -3.36 0.64
C ASN A 175 -15.86 -3.57 1.57
N TYR A 176 -14.65 -3.35 1.04
CA TYR A 176 -13.39 -3.43 1.78
C TYR A 176 -12.85 -2.07 2.20
N ASP A 177 -13.56 -0.98 1.89
CA ASP A 177 -13.15 0.37 2.24
C ASP A 177 -13.09 0.57 3.76
N ARG A 178 -11.98 1.15 4.21
CA ARG A 178 -11.77 1.52 5.60
C ARG A 178 -11.49 3.01 5.70
N LYS A 179 -12.38 3.74 6.34
CA LYS A 179 -12.24 5.18 6.56
C LYS A 179 -11.09 5.46 7.54
N VAL A 180 -10.16 6.33 7.13
CA VAL A 180 -9.08 6.84 7.96
C VAL A 180 -9.20 8.36 8.07
N ASN A 181 -9.10 8.90 9.29
CA ASN A 181 -9.17 10.33 9.52
C ASN A 181 -8.01 11.06 8.82
N LYS A 182 -8.28 12.23 8.22
CA LYS A 182 -7.28 13.03 7.49
C LYS A 182 -6.02 13.32 8.32
N LYS A 183 -6.17 13.75 9.58
CA LYS A 183 -5.06 14.02 10.50
C LYS A 183 -4.22 12.78 10.81
N VAL A 184 -4.85 11.59 10.95
CA VAL A 184 -4.16 10.31 11.18
C VAL A 184 -3.34 9.92 9.96
N LYS A 185 -3.91 10.04 8.75
CA LYS A 185 -3.21 9.79 7.48
C LYS A 185 -2.03 10.73 7.28
N ALA A 186 -2.21 12.02 7.55
CA ALA A 186 -1.13 13.01 7.45
C ALA A 186 0.00 12.71 8.45
N LYS A 187 -0.32 12.43 9.72
CA LYS A 187 0.68 12.09 10.74
C LYS A 187 1.45 10.82 10.39
N ALA A 188 0.79 9.79 9.83
CA ALA A 188 1.47 8.59 9.35
C ALA A 188 2.45 8.90 8.21
N LEU A 189 2.03 9.73 7.23
CA LEU A 189 2.90 10.17 6.13
C LEU A 189 4.17 10.85 6.65
N LEU A 190 4.02 11.82 7.55
CA LEU A 190 5.14 12.57 8.13
C LEU A 190 6.06 11.68 8.98
N THR A 191 5.49 10.73 9.71
CA THR A 191 6.26 9.74 10.48
C THR A 191 7.15 8.89 9.57
N ILE A 192 6.63 8.47 8.41
CA ILE A 192 7.39 7.70 7.41
C ILE A 192 8.48 8.58 6.78
N LEU A 193 8.17 9.83 6.41
CA LEU A 193 9.14 10.77 5.86
C LEU A 193 10.27 11.05 6.85
N SER A 194 9.95 11.27 8.12
CA SER A 194 10.94 11.46 9.19
C SER A 194 11.86 10.25 9.34
N ARG A 195 11.32 9.04 9.22
CA ARG A 195 12.12 7.82 9.30
C ARG A 195 13.01 7.65 8.08
N LYS A 196 12.47 7.83 6.88
CA LYS A 196 13.24 7.76 5.63
C LYS A 196 14.35 8.83 5.56
N PHE A 197 14.09 10.01 6.06
CA PHE A 197 15.10 11.06 6.15
C PHE A 197 16.25 10.66 7.09
N LYS A 198 15.92 10.13 8.27
CA LYS A 198 16.91 9.65 9.23
C LYS A 198 17.75 8.49 8.68
N ASP A 199 17.15 7.62 7.88
CA ASP A 199 17.81 6.46 7.27
C ASP A 199 18.56 6.82 5.96
N GLY A 200 18.57 8.12 5.54
CA GLY A 200 19.26 8.59 4.32
C GLY A 200 18.59 8.12 3.00
N GLU A 201 17.30 7.81 3.05
CA GLU A 201 16.55 7.31 1.90
C GLU A 201 15.84 8.40 1.09
N ILE A 202 16.04 9.68 1.44
CA ILE A 202 15.46 10.82 0.74
C ILE A 202 16.59 11.59 0.05
N ILE A 203 16.42 11.88 -1.24
CA ILE A 203 17.27 12.78 -2.00
C ILE A 203 16.49 13.99 -2.47
N PHE A 204 17.12 15.16 -2.42
CA PHE A 204 16.56 16.41 -2.92
C PHE A 204 17.28 16.79 -4.20
N ILE A 205 16.54 17.10 -5.24
CA ILE A 205 17.06 17.44 -6.56
C ILE A 205 16.53 18.82 -6.94
N ASP A 206 17.44 19.71 -7.31
CA ASP A 206 17.13 21.09 -7.62
C ASP A 206 16.11 21.19 -8.76
N SER A 207 16.45 20.65 -9.94
CA SER A 207 15.57 20.69 -11.10
C SER A 207 15.71 19.42 -11.96
N LEU A 208 14.64 19.09 -12.68
CA LEU A 208 14.59 17.95 -13.57
C LEU A 208 13.86 18.35 -14.85
N ASN A 209 14.62 18.70 -15.90
CA ASN A 209 14.06 19.21 -17.13
C ASN A 209 14.42 18.31 -18.32
N PHE A 210 13.40 17.89 -19.06
CA PHE A 210 13.53 17.15 -20.31
C PHE A 210 12.87 17.92 -21.46
N SER A 211 13.63 18.29 -22.49
CA SER A 211 13.10 18.95 -23.69
C SER A 211 12.17 18.02 -24.46
N GLU A 212 12.52 16.74 -24.54
CA GLU A 212 11.74 15.70 -25.21
C GLU A 212 11.54 14.48 -24.29
N PRO A 213 10.43 13.73 -24.45
CA PRO A 213 10.16 12.52 -23.65
C PRO A 213 11.02 11.35 -24.14
N LYS A 214 12.24 11.20 -23.57
CA LYS A 214 13.18 10.13 -23.90
C LYS A 214 13.55 9.30 -22.67
N THR A 215 13.29 7.98 -22.73
CA THR A 215 13.67 7.03 -21.65
C THR A 215 15.18 6.85 -21.52
N LYS A 216 15.94 7.05 -22.59
CA LYS A 216 17.40 6.97 -22.57
C LYS A 216 17.98 8.07 -21.65
N ASP A 217 17.50 9.29 -21.76
CA ASP A 217 17.96 10.44 -20.96
C ASP A 217 17.55 10.27 -19.48
N ALA A 218 16.36 9.73 -19.24
CA ALA A 218 15.94 9.37 -17.89
C ALA A 218 16.87 8.29 -17.27
N LYS A 219 17.28 7.29 -18.03
CA LYS A 219 18.22 6.26 -17.57
C LYS A 219 19.59 6.84 -17.26
N THR A 220 20.13 7.70 -18.12
CA THR A 220 21.41 8.38 -17.85
C THR A 220 21.38 9.24 -16.60
N THR A 221 20.23 9.89 -16.34
CA THR A 221 20.00 10.67 -15.10
C THR A 221 20.02 9.75 -13.88
N ILE A 222 19.33 8.59 -13.91
CA ILE A 222 19.33 7.62 -12.82
C ILE A 222 20.74 7.08 -12.57
N ASP A 223 21.49 6.79 -13.63
CA ASP A 223 22.86 6.31 -13.51
C ASP A 223 23.78 7.38 -12.90
N SER A 224 23.53 8.65 -13.15
CA SER A 224 24.21 9.76 -12.48
C SER A 224 23.88 9.81 -10.98
N TRP A 225 22.65 9.57 -10.60
CA TRP A 225 22.21 9.54 -9.19
C TRP A 225 22.78 8.34 -8.40
N LYS A 226 23.19 7.26 -9.08
CA LYS A 226 23.91 6.15 -8.41
C LYS A 226 25.22 6.60 -7.77
N LYS A 227 25.83 7.69 -8.25
CA LYS A 227 27.06 8.26 -7.70
C LYS A 227 26.83 8.94 -6.35
N ILE A 228 25.58 9.26 -5.99
CA ILE A 228 25.24 9.85 -4.69
C ILE A 228 25.42 8.78 -3.62
N GLU A 229 26.05 9.13 -2.53
CA GLU A 229 26.32 8.27 -1.39
C GLU A 229 25.04 7.56 -0.89
N GLY A 230 25.07 6.25 -0.77
CA GLY A 230 23.94 5.42 -0.36
C GLY A 230 22.92 5.07 -1.44
N MET A 231 22.93 5.70 -2.64
CA MET A 231 21.95 5.47 -3.69
C MET A 231 22.30 4.34 -4.66
N GLU A 232 23.55 3.98 -4.81
CA GLU A 232 24.02 2.93 -5.72
C GLU A 232 23.29 1.60 -5.46
N ARG A 233 23.30 1.14 -4.21
CA ARG A 233 22.65 -0.10 -3.78
C ARG A 233 21.13 -0.06 -3.98
N ILE A 234 20.50 1.12 -3.81
CA ILE A 234 19.05 1.28 -3.90
C ILE A 234 18.62 1.27 -5.37
N LEU A 235 19.26 2.05 -6.21
CA LEU A 235 18.92 2.16 -7.63
C LEU A 235 19.29 0.90 -8.44
N GLY A 236 20.16 0.03 -7.91
CA GLY A 236 20.45 -1.30 -8.44
C GLY A 236 19.34 -2.33 -8.25
N LYS A 237 18.30 -2.06 -7.46
CA LYS A 237 17.19 -2.99 -7.25
C LYS A 237 16.35 -3.17 -8.51
N LYS A 238 15.92 -4.40 -8.77
CA LYS A 238 15.05 -4.73 -9.92
C LYS A 238 13.63 -4.19 -9.78
N THR A 239 13.13 -4.07 -8.56
CA THR A 239 11.75 -3.63 -8.26
C THR A 239 11.72 -2.64 -7.10
N ASN A 240 10.78 -1.71 -7.14
CA ASN A 240 10.47 -0.79 -6.03
C ASN A 240 11.70 -0.05 -5.48
N ALA A 241 12.55 0.48 -6.36
CA ALA A 241 13.76 1.17 -5.96
C ALA A 241 13.46 2.58 -5.43
N MET A 242 12.79 3.41 -6.22
CA MET A 242 12.61 4.83 -5.92
C MET A 242 11.25 5.36 -6.37
N VAL A 243 10.71 6.32 -5.62
CA VAL A 243 9.62 7.19 -6.06
C VAL A 243 10.20 8.57 -6.37
N ILE A 244 9.92 9.09 -7.55
CA ILE A 244 10.25 10.46 -7.96
C ILE A 244 8.99 11.30 -7.78
N THR A 245 9.09 12.39 -7.03
CA THR A 245 7.96 13.29 -6.79
C THR A 245 8.22 14.65 -7.43
N LEU A 246 7.31 15.04 -8.32
CA LEU A 246 7.32 16.32 -9.02
C LEU A 246 6.43 17.33 -8.30
N PRO A 247 6.73 18.64 -8.36
CA PRO A 247 5.84 19.69 -7.85
C PRO A 247 4.54 19.76 -8.64
N SER A 248 4.63 19.60 -9.96
CA SER A 248 3.52 19.56 -10.93
C SER A 248 3.80 18.49 -11.98
N ARG A 249 2.74 18.04 -12.67
CA ARG A 249 2.87 17.02 -13.70
C ARG A 249 3.39 17.64 -15.00
N GLU A 250 4.67 17.50 -15.25
CA GLU A 250 5.33 17.83 -16.49
C GLU A 250 5.26 16.63 -17.45
N GLY A 251 4.67 16.83 -18.63
CA GLY A 251 4.42 15.75 -19.60
C GLY A 251 5.70 15.03 -20.03
N ASN A 252 6.73 15.77 -20.41
CA ASN A 252 7.99 15.19 -20.91
C ASN A 252 8.73 14.39 -19.84
N THR A 253 8.86 14.97 -18.64
CA THR A 253 9.50 14.32 -17.49
C THR A 253 8.74 13.06 -17.09
N PHE A 254 7.39 13.14 -16.98
CA PHE A 254 6.57 11.99 -16.61
C PHE A 254 6.69 10.85 -17.62
N MET A 255 6.62 11.14 -18.92
CA MET A 255 6.71 10.11 -19.97
C MET A 255 8.10 9.49 -20.06
N SER A 256 9.16 10.24 -19.77
CA SER A 256 10.56 9.73 -19.76
C SER A 256 10.78 8.66 -18.69
N PHE A 257 10.18 8.79 -17.51
CA PHE A 257 10.37 7.84 -16.41
C PHE A 257 9.30 6.74 -16.32
N LYS A 258 8.11 6.95 -16.89
CA LYS A 258 6.95 6.04 -16.74
C LYS A 258 7.25 4.59 -17.12
N ASN A 259 8.11 4.36 -18.10
CA ASN A 259 8.43 3.01 -18.61
C ASN A 259 9.52 2.30 -17.80
N ILE A 260 10.09 2.91 -16.78
CA ILE A 260 11.16 2.32 -15.96
C ILE A 260 10.51 1.56 -14.79
N GLY A 261 10.54 0.22 -14.85
CA GLY A 261 9.74 -0.65 -13.98
C GLY A 261 10.11 -0.64 -12.49
N ASN A 262 11.32 -0.20 -12.12
CA ASN A 262 11.75 -0.12 -10.71
C ASN A 262 11.54 1.27 -10.07
N ILE A 263 11.06 2.24 -10.84
CA ILE A 263 10.83 3.62 -10.42
C ILE A 263 9.36 3.97 -10.63
N ALA A 264 8.76 4.63 -9.65
CA ALA A 264 7.47 5.30 -9.81
C ALA A 264 7.69 6.81 -9.91
N ILE A 265 6.88 7.47 -10.70
CA ILE A 265 6.83 8.92 -10.80
C ILE A 265 5.43 9.40 -10.49
N ASP A 266 5.31 10.38 -9.61
CA ASP A 266 4.03 10.95 -9.20
C ASP A 266 4.20 12.41 -8.77
N GLU A 267 3.09 13.11 -8.58
CA GLU A 267 3.09 14.44 -8.01
C GLU A 267 3.26 14.39 -6.48
N ILE A 268 3.94 15.37 -5.90
CA ILE A 268 4.12 15.49 -4.44
C ILE A 268 2.76 15.58 -3.71
N ARG A 269 1.72 16.11 -4.36
CA ARG A 269 0.36 16.17 -3.81
C ARG A 269 -0.27 14.80 -3.61
N ASN A 270 0.06 13.84 -4.49
CA ASN A 270 -0.52 12.50 -4.50
C ASN A 270 0.24 11.51 -3.62
N ILE A 271 1.39 11.93 -3.06
CA ILE A 271 2.19 11.07 -2.20
C ILE A 271 1.37 10.52 -1.03
N ASN A 272 1.47 9.23 -0.82
CA ASN A 272 0.72 8.55 0.23
C ASN A 272 1.60 7.58 1.04
N PRO A 273 1.19 7.24 2.28
CA PRO A 273 1.95 6.33 3.15
C PRO A 273 2.25 4.98 2.53
N LEU A 274 1.30 4.40 1.78
CA LEU A 274 1.46 3.07 1.17
C LEU A 274 2.56 3.08 0.11
N THR A 275 2.55 4.06 -0.80
CA THR A 275 3.58 4.21 -1.83
C THR A 275 4.96 4.42 -1.22
N LEU A 276 5.08 5.26 -0.18
CA LEU A 276 6.36 5.48 0.52
C LEU A 276 6.92 4.21 1.17
N LEU A 277 6.06 3.34 1.69
CA LEU A 277 6.48 2.06 2.28
C LEU A 277 6.85 1.03 1.22
N GLN A 278 6.20 1.10 0.05
CA GLN A 278 6.43 0.17 -1.04
C GLN A 278 7.80 0.37 -1.71
N TYR A 279 8.21 1.62 -1.88
CA TYR A 279 9.49 1.98 -2.49
C TYR A 279 10.56 2.30 -1.43
N LYS A 280 11.81 1.92 -1.72
CA LYS A 280 12.91 2.09 -0.76
C LYS A 280 13.31 3.55 -0.60
N SER A 281 13.48 4.30 -1.68
CA SER A 281 13.90 5.71 -1.62
C SER A 281 12.87 6.65 -2.22
N LEU A 282 13.02 7.94 -1.89
CA LEU A 282 12.19 9.04 -2.34
C LEU A 282 13.10 10.13 -2.92
N ALA A 283 12.84 10.55 -4.16
CA ALA A 283 13.43 11.75 -4.75
C ALA A 283 12.40 12.88 -4.77
N ILE A 284 12.74 14.01 -4.18
CA ILE A 284 11.92 15.23 -4.17
C ILE A 284 12.54 16.22 -5.12
N ILE A 285 11.81 16.54 -6.20
CA ILE A 285 12.25 17.49 -7.22
C ILE A 285 11.75 18.89 -6.85
N ASN A 286 12.56 19.92 -7.13
CA ASN A 286 12.30 21.33 -6.82
C ASN A 286 11.85 21.49 -5.35
N PRO A 287 12.75 21.28 -4.37
CA PRO A 287 12.39 21.22 -2.96
C PRO A 287 11.72 22.51 -2.48
N ASP A 288 12.08 23.67 -3.01
CA ASP A 288 11.49 24.97 -2.65
C ASP A 288 9.98 25.03 -2.94
N ILE A 289 9.55 24.40 -4.03
CA ILE A 289 8.13 24.33 -4.43
C ILE A 289 7.45 23.11 -3.81
N SER A 290 8.15 21.99 -3.69
CA SER A 290 7.59 20.69 -3.26
C SER A 290 7.39 20.60 -1.74
N LEU A 291 8.28 21.15 -0.93
CA LEU A 291 8.19 21.07 0.54
C LEU A 291 6.96 21.78 1.12
N PRO A 292 6.55 22.98 0.64
CA PRO A 292 5.31 23.60 1.09
C PRO A 292 4.09 22.70 1.01
N PHE A 293 3.96 21.83 -0.03
CA PHE A 293 2.85 20.86 -0.11
C PHE A 293 2.90 19.79 0.99
N ILE A 294 4.09 19.39 1.42
CA ILE A 294 4.25 18.46 2.56
C ILE A 294 3.88 19.17 3.87
N TYR A 295 4.32 20.42 4.04
CA TYR A 295 4.02 21.23 5.23
C TYR A 295 2.54 21.55 5.36
N SER A 296 1.84 21.82 4.25
CA SER A 296 0.40 21.98 4.20
C SER A 296 -0.35 20.74 4.72
N LYS A 297 0.08 19.54 4.32
CA LYS A 297 -0.49 18.29 4.89
C LYS A 297 -0.25 18.15 6.39
N ALA A 298 0.83 18.71 6.91
CA ALA A 298 1.14 18.76 8.34
C ALA A 298 0.28 19.77 9.11
N GLY A 299 -0.36 20.70 8.43
CA GLY A 299 -1.09 21.82 9.04
C GLY A 299 -0.17 22.96 9.51
N ILE A 300 1.09 22.98 9.04
CA ILE A 300 2.12 23.95 9.45
C ILE A 300 1.99 25.28 8.68
N GLU A 301 1.33 25.25 7.52
CA GLU A 301 1.20 26.40 6.61
C GLU A 301 0.35 27.55 7.18
N ALA A 302 -0.59 27.25 8.06
CA ALA A 302 -1.49 28.27 8.63
C ALA A 302 -0.77 29.32 9.49
N GLU A 303 0.46 29.04 9.98
CA GLU A 303 1.23 29.97 10.78
C GLU A 303 2.11 30.90 9.94
N LEU A 304 2.59 30.46 8.77
CA LEU A 304 3.48 31.25 7.93
C LEU A 304 2.79 32.42 7.22
N ILE A 305 1.55 32.22 6.80
CA ILE A 305 0.75 33.30 6.18
C ILE A 305 0.50 34.38 7.21
N LYS A 306 0.23 33.98 8.48
CA LYS A 306 0.04 34.93 9.58
C LYS A 306 1.30 35.69 9.95
N ASP A 307 2.47 35.05 9.90
CA ASP A 307 3.75 35.70 10.22
C ASP A 307 4.27 36.60 9.08
N THR A 308 4.03 36.23 7.81
CA THR A 308 4.35 37.09 6.67
C THR A 308 3.39 38.26 6.56
N GLU A 309 2.11 38.10 6.89
CA GLU A 309 1.15 39.21 6.97
C GLU A 309 1.45 40.13 8.13
N LYS A 310 1.81 39.62 9.32
CA LYS A 310 2.25 40.44 10.46
C LYS A 310 3.53 41.22 10.14
N LYS A 311 4.52 40.65 9.45
CA LYS A 311 5.72 41.35 9.00
C LYS A 311 5.44 42.45 7.96
N LYS A 312 4.49 42.21 7.02
CA LYS A 312 4.08 43.23 6.03
C LYS A 312 3.31 44.37 6.67
N THR A 313 2.48 44.14 7.68
CA THR A 313 1.75 45.20 8.40
C THR A 313 2.68 46.02 9.28
N THR A 314 3.69 45.43 9.92
CA THR A 314 4.68 46.18 10.75
C THR A 314 5.64 47.03 9.90
N THR A 315 5.99 46.63 8.69
CA THR A 315 6.82 47.44 7.78
C THR A 315 6.06 48.61 7.16
N ASN A 316 4.74 48.46 6.93
CA ASN A 316 3.92 49.54 6.37
C ASN A 316 3.61 50.64 7.42
N THR A 317 3.54 50.29 8.70
CA THR A 317 3.33 51.27 9.80
C THR A 317 4.55 52.09 10.10
N LYS A 318 5.77 51.56 9.83
CA LYS A 318 7.04 52.32 9.99
C LYS A 318 7.37 53.26 8.84
N ARG A 319 6.69 53.13 7.67
CA ARG A 319 6.86 54.01 6.52
C ARG A 319 5.87 55.19 6.50
N LYS A 320 4.89 55.20 7.42
CA LYS A 320 3.91 56.30 7.55
C LYS A 320 4.13 57.22 8.75
N LYS A 321 5.25 57.07 9.45
CA LYS A 321 5.78 58.01 10.41
C LYS A 321 7.10 58.59 9.84
#